data_46d38c73f5e7ec77ab93fe47169e9c01
#
_entry.id   46d38c73f5e7ec77ab93fe47169e9c01
#
_cell.length_a   1.000
_cell.length_b   1.000
_cell.length_c   1.000
_cell.angle_alpha   90.00
_cell.angle_beta   90.00
_cell.angle_gamma   90.00
#
_symmetry.space_group_name_H-M   'P 1'
#
loop_
_entity.id
_entity.type
_entity.pdbx_description
1 polymer ?
#
loop_
_entity_poly.entity_id
_entity_poly.type
_entity_poly.pdbx_seq_one_letter_code
_entity_poly.pdbx_strand_id
1 'polypeptide(L)'
;MKIINLPPKEWGELTLDDFGGKRAEKSVCVVRYGGMGDMIQVSSLFPLFKEQGYRVCVNVGEHGKEIIESDPNVDELLVQKTDQVPNDCLSKYWAKLEKCFDKFVQLSESVEKSLLLSPAREEILRGELIMAECSPGFHLSKEEIHEKCNVNYMERTHDIAGLPYKFLPKFYPTQEEIRKARRKRKKIKSKHVILWALSGSSVHKVYPWTDAVMSRILMDRKDVSFVTVGDELCGLLEVGWEKEKRVVTKSGKWSVRDTLAFLDVCDVVVGPETGVLNAASTLDCHKTVMLSHSSHENLSKHWKNTTSLGPEDYPDYCFPCHKMHYGFSTCNRDKETGGAMCAAKINPKNVVEDILRNLK
;
A
#
# COMPACT_ATOMS: atom_id res chain seq x y z
N MET A 1 -4.61 -13.16 -18.99
CA MET A 1 -3.58 -13.49 -17.95
C MET A 1 -3.63 -14.96 -17.60
N LYS A 2 -2.47 -15.63 -17.50
CA LYS A 2 -2.35 -17.01 -17.02
C LYS A 2 -2.00 -17.00 -15.54
N ILE A 3 -2.72 -17.73 -14.70
CA ILE A 3 -2.41 -17.88 -13.28
C ILE A 3 -1.71 -19.22 -13.08
N ILE A 4 -0.55 -19.18 -12.46
CA ILE A 4 0.26 -20.36 -12.09
C ILE A 4 0.33 -20.35 -10.55
N ASN A 5 -0.40 -21.30 -9.93
CA ASN A 5 -0.27 -21.53 -8.50
C ASN A 5 0.90 -22.47 -8.28
N LEU A 6 1.86 -22.09 -7.44
CA LEU A 6 2.94 -22.98 -7.09
C LEU A 6 2.38 -24.23 -6.39
N PRO A 7 2.87 -25.42 -6.76
CA PRO A 7 2.42 -26.66 -6.12
C PRO A 7 2.78 -26.66 -4.62
N PRO A 8 2.05 -27.41 -3.79
CA PRO A 8 2.31 -27.51 -2.35
C PRO A 8 3.51 -28.44 -2.05
N LYS A 9 4.64 -28.17 -2.71
CA LYS A 9 5.94 -28.84 -2.49
C LYS A 9 6.78 -27.99 -1.55
N GLU A 10 7.72 -28.62 -0.87
CA GLU A 10 8.82 -27.93 -0.21
C GLU A 10 9.56 -27.05 -1.25
N TRP A 11 9.99 -25.86 -0.87
CA TRP A 11 10.62 -24.92 -1.81
C TRP A 11 11.88 -25.51 -2.47
N GLY A 12 12.60 -26.39 -1.77
CA GLY A 12 13.77 -27.08 -2.28
C GLY A 12 13.47 -28.02 -3.43
N GLU A 13 12.27 -28.57 -3.49
CA GLU A 13 11.79 -29.50 -4.51
C GLU A 13 11.20 -28.82 -5.73
N LEU A 14 10.97 -27.49 -5.67
CA LEU A 14 10.46 -26.72 -6.81
C LEU A 14 11.46 -26.74 -7.94
N THR A 15 10.97 -27.06 -9.14
CA THR A 15 11.74 -27.14 -10.39
C THR A 15 11.38 -25.98 -11.32
N LEU A 16 12.12 -25.81 -12.43
CA LEU A 16 11.77 -24.80 -13.44
C LEU A 16 10.39 -25.04 -14.03
N ASP A 17 9.95 -26.28 -14.15
CA ASP A 17 8.64 -26.64 -14.70
C ASP A 17 7.49 -26.19 -13.77
N ASP A 18 7.69 -26.23 -12.45
CA ASP A 18 6.73 -25.71 -11.48
C ASP A 18 6.50 -24.20 -11.65
N PHE A 19 7.48 -23.46 -12.16
CA PHE A 19 7.39 -22.06 -12.54
C PHE A 19 6.86 -21.84 -13.98
N GLY A 20 6.51 -22.91 -14.69
CA GLY A 20 6.08 -22.87 -16.08
C GLY A 20 7.22 -22.92 -17.11
N GLY A 21 8.42 -23.34 -16.68
CA GLY A 21 9.60 -23.50 -17.53
C GLY A 21 10.21 -22.18 -18.02
N LYS A 22 11.28 -22.30 -18.82
CA LYS A 22 11.90 -21.14 -19.47
C LYS A 22 11.00 -20.60 -20.57
N ARG A 23 10.81 -19.26 -20.62
CA ARG A 23 10.01 -18.61 -21.67
C ARG A 23 10.82 -18.49 -22.95
N ALA A 24 10.15 -18.74 -24.06
CA ALA A 24 10.75 -18.59 -25.39
C ALA A 24 10.75 -17.13 -25.90
N GLU A 25 9.87 -16.28 -25.34
CA GLU A 25 9.71 -14.89 -25.71
C GLU A 25 10.45 -13.98 -24.74
N LYS A 26 10.76 -12.75 -25.18
CA LYS A 26 11.31 -11.70 -24.31
C LYS A 26 10.42 -11.53 -23.07
N SER A 27 10.94 -11.90 -21.90
CA SER A 27 10.16 -12.06 -20.67
C SER A 27 10.80 -11.35 -19.49
N VAL A 28 9.95 -10.81 -18.60
CA VAL A 28 10.36 -10.24 -17.32
C VAL A 28 9.56 -10.84 -16.19
N CYS A 29 10.22 -11.18 -15.10
CA CYS A 29 9.57 -11.50 -13.83
C CYS A 29 9.77 -10.35 -12.84
N VAL A 30 8.67 -9.83 -12.31
CA VAL A 30 8.69 -8.84 -11.24
C VAL A 30 8.25 -9.54 -9.96
N VAL A 31 9.11 -9.57 -8.96
CA VAL A 31 8.80 -10.15 -7.65
C VAL A 31 8.40 -9.06 -6.69
N ARG A 32 7.20 -9.12 -6.14
CA ARG A 32 6.74 -8.24 -5.07
C ARG A 32 5.81 -8.96 -4.12
N TYR A 33 6.23 -9.06 -2.88
CA TYR A 33 5.40 -9.44 -1.76
C TYR A 33 5.03 -8.19 -0.97
N GLY A 34 4.27 -8.33 0.09
CA GLY A 34 3.88 -7.23 0.94
C GLY A 34 2.39 -6.94 0.90
N GLY A 35 2.02 -5.76 1.34
CA GLY A 35 0.65 -5.34 1.48
C GLY A 35 0.01 -4.85 0.18
N MET A 36 -1.28 -4.53 0.25
CA MET A 36 -2.05 -3.98 -0.87
C MET A 36 -1.38 -2.76 -1.52
N GLY A 37 -0.82 -1.85 -0.71
CA GLY A 37 -0.15 -0.65 -1.21
C GLY A 37 1.03 -0.97 -2.11
N ASP A 38 1.80 -2.00 -1.74
CA ASP A 38 2.97 -2.45 -2.50
C ASP A 38 2.57 -2.99 -3.87
N MET A 39 1.46 -3.74 -3.92
CA MET A 39 0.91 -4.26 -5.18
C MET A 39 0.42 -3.14 -6.10
N ILE A 40 -0.21 -2.12 -5.55
CA ILE A 40 -0.63 -0.94 -6.31
C ILE A 40 0.58 -0.19 -6.85
N GLN A 41 1.62 -0.01 -6.05
CA GLN A 41 2.81 0.72 -6.48
C GLN A 41 3.54 -0.01 -7.61
N VAL A 42 3.75 -1.32 -7.50
CA VAL A 42 4.45 -2.09 -8.54
C VAL A 42 3.71 -2.14 -9.87
N SER A 43 2.38 -1.97 -9.87
CA SER A 43 1.59 -1.94 -11.11
C SER A 43 2.02 -0.84 -12.08
N SER A 44 2.69 0.21 -11.58
CA SER A 44 3.26 1.29 -12.40
C SER A 44 4.34 0.82 -13.40
N LEU A 45 5.00 -0.31 -13.12
CA LEU A 45 6.06 -0.84 -13.99
C LEU A 45 5.52 -1.63 -15.18
N PHE A 46 4.35 -2.27 -15.03
CA PHE A 46 3.86 -3.26 -16.00
C PHE A 46 3.61 -2.67 -17.38
N PRO A 47 2.93 -1.52 -17.53
CA PRO A 47 2.76 -0.91 -18.85
C PRO A 47 4.09 -0.53 -19.51
N LEU A 48 5.11 -0.13 -18.72
CA LEU A 48 6.43 0.23 -19.26
C LEU A 48 7.19 -1.00 -19.80
N PHE A 49 7.08 -2.14 -19.12
CA PHE A 49 7.63 -3.39 -19.64
C PHE A 49 6.88 -3.84 -20.91
N LYS A 50 5.56 -3.67 -20.95
CA LYS A 50 4.76 -3.94 -22.17
C LYS A 50 5.18 -3.03 -23.34
N GLU A 51 5.39 -1.73 -23.09
CA GLU A 51 5.90 -0.78 -24.09
C GLU A 51 7.27 -1.22 -24.66
N GLN A 52 8.11 -1.87 -23.84
CA GLN A 52 9.40 -2.42 -24.25
C GLN A 52 9.29 -3.82 -24.90
N GLY A 53 8.08 -4.35 -25.08
CA GLY A 53 7.83 -5.64 -25.72
C GLY A 53 8.07 -6.86 -24.82
N TYR A 54 8.10 -6.69 -23.50
CA TYR A 54 8.22 -7.82 -22.59
C TYR A 54 6.87 -8.53 -22.38
N ARG A 55 6.92 -9.84 -22.29
CA ARG A 55 5.91 -10.64 -21.62
C ARG A 55 6.09 -10.48 -20.11
N VAL A 56 5.09 -9.98 -19.41
CA VAL A 56 5.16 -9.61 -17.99
C VAL A 56 4.61 -10.73 -17.11
N CYS A 57 5.47 -11.30 -16.29
CA CYS A 57 5.09 -12.20 -15.20
C CYS A 57 5.29 -11.49 -13.86
N VAL A 58 4.35 -11.67 -12.92
CA VAL A 58 4.47 -11.12 -11.57
C VAL A 58 4.44 -12.26 -10.56
N ASN A 59 5.45 -12.37 -9.72
CA ASN A 59 5.48 -13.32 -8.61
C ASN A 59 4.98 -12.63 -7.34
N VAL A 60 3.88 -13.12 -6.79
CA VAL A 60 3.17 -12.55 -5.65
C VAL A 60 2.78 -13.63 -4.65
N GLY A 61 2.48 -13.21 -3.41
CA GLY A 61 1.72 -14.02 -2.46
C GLY A 61 0.22 -14.00 -2.78
N GLU A 62 -0.55 -14.83 -2.07
CA GLU A 62 -2.00 -14.97 -2.27
C GLU A 62 -2.75 -13.62 -2.17
N HIS A 63 -2.37 -12.75 -1.23
CA HIS A 63 -2.96 -11.41 -1.09
C HIS A 63 -2.64 -10.48 -2.27
N GLY A 64 -1.45 -10.62 -2.87
CA GLY A 64 -1.06 -9.84 -4.04
C GLY A 64 -1.85 -10.23 -5.29
N LYS A 65 -2.21 -11.51 -5.41
CA LYS A 65 -3.05 -12.00 -6.51
C LYS A 65 -4.34 -11.19 -6.64
N GLU A 66 -5.06 -10.99 -5.54
CA GLU A 66 -6.34 -10.28 -5.51
C GLU A 66 -6.24 -8.87 -6.11
N ILE A 67 -5.10 -8.20 -5.95
CA ILE A 67 -4.89 -6.84 -6.46
C ILE A 67 -4.53 -6.84 -7.94
N ILE A 68 -3.71 -7.79 -8.38
CA ILE A 68 -3.08 -7.81 -9.71
C ILE A 68 -3.89 -8.58 -10.76
N GLU A 69 -4.72 -9.55 -10.37
CA GLU A 69 -5.36 -10.54 -11.26
C GLU A 69 -6.21 -9.96 -12.40
N SER A 70 -6.54 -8.68 -12.38
CA SER A 70 -7.30 -8.03 -13.46
C SER A 70 -6.47 -6.99 -14.23
N ASP A 71 -5.15 -6.88 -13.97
CA ASP A 71 -4.30 -5.92 -14.68
C ASP A 71 -4.04 -6.40 -16.12
N PRO A 72 -4.46 -5.63 -17.14
CA PRO A 72 -4.29 -6.02 -18.55
C PRO A 72 -2.81 -6.02 -19.01
N ASN A 73 -1.91 -5.42 -18.23
CA ASN A 73 -0.49 -5.38 -18.55
C ASN A 73 0.28 -6.59 -18.00
N VAL A 74 -0.39 -7.50 -17.29
CA VAL A 74 0.21 -8.73 -16.75
C VAL A 74 -0.23 -9.92 -17.59
N ASP A 75 0.73 -10.66 -18.13
CA ASP A 75 0.47 -11.86 -18.94
C ASP A 75 0.39 -13.11 -18.08
N GLU A 76 1.23 -13.20 -17.04
CA GLU A 76 1.30 -14.32 -16.10
C GLU A 76 1.34 -13.84 -14.66
N LEU A 77 0.65 -14.56 -13.79
CA LEU A 77 0.68 -14.36 -12.35
C LEU A 77 1.14 -15.65 -11.69
N LEU A 78 2.31 -15.61 -11.10
CA LEU A 78 2.89 -16.73 -10.36
C LEU A 78 2.59 -16.53 -8.87
N VAL A 79 1.71 -17.36 -8.33
CA VAL A 79 1.20 -17.22 -6.97
C VAL A 79 1.87 -18.21 -6.03
N GLN A 80 2.47 -17.69 -4.99
CA GLN A 80 3.10 -18.44 -3.90
C GLN A 80 2.17 -18.41 -2.68
N LYS A 81 2.04 -19.56 -2.01
CA LYS A 81 1.32 -19.61 -0.73
C LYS A 81 2.12 -18.93 0.37
N THR A 82 1.42 -18.40 1.34
CA THR A 82 2.03 -17.87 2.56
C THR A 82 2.89 -18.96 3.22
N ASP A 83 4.07 -18.56 3.66
CA ASP A 83 5.07 -19.42 4.32
C ASP A 83 5.55 -20.67 3.51
N GLN A 84 5.23 -20.74 2.22
CA GLN A 84 5.69 -21.82 1.36
C GLN A 84 7.23 -21.82 1.18
N VAL A 85 7.82 -20.63 1.17
CA VAL A 85 9.26 -20.45 1.15
C VAL A 85 9.67 -19.72 2.43
N PRO A 86 10.48 -20.33 3.31
CA PRO A 86 11.02 -19.66 4.50
C PRO A 86 11.80 -18.39 4.10
N ASN A 87 11.73 -17.35 4.95
CA ASN A 87 12.35 -16.05 4.64
C ASN A 87 13.87 -16.16 4.39
N ASP A 88 14.56 -17.01 5.13
CA ASP A 88 16.00 -17.28 4.95
C ASP A 88 16.34 -18.04 3.68
N CYS A 89 15.34 -18.60 3.00
CA CYS A 89 15.46 -19.34 1.75
C CYS A 89 15.04 -18.55 0.51
N LEU A 90 14.44 -17.35 0.68
CA LEU A 90 13.88 -16.57 -0.41
C LEU A 90 14.90 -16.23 -1.50
N SER A 91 16.12 -15.84 -1.16
CA SER A 91 17.16 -15.54 -2.14
C SER A 91 17.50 -16.74 -3.02
N LYS A 92 17.58 -17.96 -2.45
CA LYS A 92 17.81 -19.18 -3.20
C LYS A 92 16.63 -19.56 -4.10
N TYR A 93 15.42 -19.33 -3.61
CA TYR A 93 14.20 -19.53 -4.38
C TYR A 93 14.16 -18.58 -5.58
N TRP A 94 14.44 -17.30 -5.40
CA TRP A 94 14.49 -16.33 -6.48
C TRP A 94 15.58 -16.62 -7.50
N ALA A 95 16.76 -17.10 -7.07
CA ALA A 95 17.81 -17.54 -7.99
C ALA A 95 17.39 -18.72 -8.87
N LYS A 96 16.49 -19.59 -8.40
CA LYS A 96 15.87 -20.62 -9.26
C LYS A 96 14.87 -20.00 -10.24
N LEU A 97 13.99 -19.12 -9.74
CA LEU A 97 12.94 -18.50 -10.54
C LEU A 97 13.52 -17.62 -11.65
N GLU A 98 14.58 -16.88 -11.39
CA GLU A 98 15.27 -16.01 -12.35
C GLU A 98 15.66 -16.75 -13.63
N LYS A 99 16.07 -18.03 -13.55
CA LYS A 99 16.47 -18.84 -14.71
C LYS A 99 15.36 -19.05 -15.74
N CYS A 100 14.11 -18.78 -15.37
CA CYS A 100 12.95 -18.88 -16.24
C CYS A 100 12.70 -17.65 -17.12
N PHE A 101 13.40 -16.52 -16.88
CA PHE A 101 13.12 -15.24 -17.50
C PHE A 101 14.38 -14.59 -18.09
N ASP A 102 14.19 -13.66 -19.05
CA ASP A 102 15.28 -12.88 -19.63
C ASP A 102 15.64 -11.66 -18.76
N LYS A 103 14.67 -11.14 -18.02
CA LYS A 103 14.87 -10.07 -17.03
C LYS A 103 14.19 -10.45 -15.71
N PHE A 104 14.88 -10.20 -14.62
CA PHE A 104 14.38 -10.47 -13.28
C PHE A 104 14.47 -9.20 -12.43
N VAL A 105 13.37 -8.80 -11.81
CA VAL A 105 13.26 -7.58 -10.99
C VAL A 105 12.72 -7.97 -9.63
N GLN A 106 13.62 -8.05 -8.67
CA GLN A 106 13.26 -8.35 -7.28
C GLN A 106 13.04 -7.07 -6.51
N LEU A 107 11.80 -6.82 -6.08
CA LEU A 107 11.40 -5.62 -5.35
C LEU A 107 11.03 -5.89 -3.89
N SER A 108 10.81 -7.14 -3.52
CA SER A 108 10.30 -7.45 -2.18
C SER A 108 11.23 -7.03 -1.07
N GLU A 109 12.53 -7.19 -1.25
CA GLU A 109 13.51 -6.77 -0.26
C GLU A 109 14.25 -5.50 -0.65
N SER A 110 14.42 -5.27 -1.96
CA SER A 110 15.22 -4.17 -2.46
C SER A 110 14.61 -2.78 -2.21
N VAL A 111 13.30 -2.69 -2.00
CA VAL A 111 12.60 -1.45 -1.64
C VAL A 111 12.24 -1.35 -0.17
N GLU A 112 12.39 -2.41 0.60
CA GLU A 112 12.11 -2.39 2.03
C GLU A 112 13.14 -1.53 2.77
N LYS A 113 12.67 -0.66 3.65
CA LYS A 113 13.54 0.31 4.35
C LYS A 113 14.60 -0.36 5.20
N SER A 114 14.25 -1.46 5.88
CA SER A 114 15.19 -2.24 6.68
C SER A 114 16.36 -2.76 5.83
N LEU A 115 16.09 -3.27 4.64
CA LEU A 115 17.13 -3.77 3.76
C LEU A 115 17.95 -2.64 3.12
N LEU A 116 17.31 -1.49 2.80
CA LEU A 116 18.04 -0.31 2.32
C LEU A 116 19.09 0.20 3.32
N LEU A 117 18.87 -0.06 4.60
CA LEU A 117 19.77 0.32 5.68
C LEU A 117 20.84 -0.74 5.97
N SER A 118 20.73 -1.95 5.39
CA SER A 118 21.70 -3.00 5.60
C SER A 118 23.00 -2.72 4.85
N PRO A 119 24.17 -2.78 5.51
CA PRO A 119 25.46 -2.64 4.84
C PRO A 119 25.75 -3.78 3.85
N ALA A 120 25.18 -4.96 4.09
CA ALA A 120 25.36 -6.16 3.25
C ALA A 120 24.18 -6.38 2.26
N ARG A 121 23.49 -5.31 1.87
CA ARG A 121 22.29 -5.39 1.04
C ARG A 121 22.52 -6.14 -0.27
N GLU A 122 23.62 -5.84 -0.96
CA GLU A 122 23.91 -6.45 -2.25
C GLU A 122 24.21 -7.96 -2.13
N GLU A 123 24.90 -8.36 -1.07
CA GLU A 123 25.20 -9.77 -0.75
C GLU A 123 23.92 -10.55 -0.42
N ILE A 124 22.99 -9.91 0.32
CA ILE A 124 21.68 -10.49 0.63
C ILE A 124 20.87 -10.68 -0.66
N LEU A 125 20.85 -9.68 -1.54
CA LEU A 125 20.10 -9.75 -2.80
C LEU A 125 20.67 -10.79 -3.75
N ARG A 126 21.99 -11.04 -3.71
CA ARG A 126 22.64 -12.13 -4.47
C ARG A 126 22.48 -13.51 -3.82
N GLY A 127 21.90 -13.59 -2.63
CA GLY A 127 21.75 -14.85 -1.89
C GLY A 127 23.04 -15.37 -1.26
N GLU A 128 24.06 -14.52 -1.13
CA GLU A 128 25.35 -14.86 -0.53
C GLU A 128 25.30 -14.80 1.01
N LEU A 129 24.42 -13.97 1.56
CA LEU A 129 24.17 -13.82 3.00
C LEU A 129 22.69 -13.98 3.33
N ILE A 130 22.42 -14.48 4.52
CA ILE A 130 21.07 -14.61 5.06
C ILE A 130 20.71 -13.29 5.75
N MET A 131 19.53 -12.74 5.45
CA MET A 131 19.07 -11.46 6.01
C MET A 131 19.03 -11.44 7.55
N ALA A 132 18.78 -12.60 8.19
CA ALA A 132 18.78 -12.72 9.65
C ALA A 132 20.16 -12.47 10.31
N GLU A 133 21.24 -12.58 9.57
CA GLU A 133 22.61 -12.33 10.04
C GLU A 133 23.00 -10.85 9.98
N CYS A 134 22.17 -10.03 9.33
CA CYS A 134 22.40 -8.62 9.13
C CYS A 134 21.47 -7.80 10.02
N SER A 135 22.04 -6.97 10.91
CA SER A 135 21.27 -6.03 11.72
C SER A 135 21.10 -4.69 10.96
N PRO A 136 19.97 -4.47 10.29
CA PRO A 136 19.81 -3.29 9.42
C PRO A 136 19.76 -2.01 10.24
N GLY A 137 20.62 -1.06 9.92
CA GLY A 137 20.53 0.34 10.36
C GLY A 137 20.91 0.67 11.80
N PHE A 138 21.27 -0.30 12.65
CA PHE A 138 21.64 -0.03 14.05
C PHE A 138 22.91 0.81 14.22
N HIS A 139 23.75 0.85 13.21
CA HIS A 139 24.99 1.62 13.18
C HIS A 139 24.83 3.02 12.57
N LEU A 140 23.64 3.32 12.03
CA LEU A 140 23.38 4.60 11.35
C LEU A 140 22.80 5.64 12.33
N SER A 141 23.19 6.89 12.16
CA SER A 141 22.54 8.01 12.83
C SER A 141 21.09 8.19 12.31
N LYS A 142 20.29 8.97 13.03
CA LYS A 142 18.92 9.29 12.61
C LYS A 142 18.90 10.08 11.29
N GLU A 143 19.86 10.97 11.15
CA GLU A 143 20.06 11.80 9.95
C GLU A 143 20.38 10.92 8.73
N GLU A 144 21.31 9.96 8.87
CA GLU A 144 21.65 9.00 7.84
C GLU A 144 20.46 8.10 7.47
N ILE A 145 19.67 7.65 8.46
CA ILE A 145 18.44 6.89 8.23
C ILE A 145 17.44 7.75 7.44
N HIS A 146 17.24 8.99 7.85
CA HIS A 146 16.33 9.90 7.16
C HIS A 146 16.77 10.13 5.72
N GLU A 147 18.04 10.46 5.47
CA GLU A 147 18.59 10.67 4.13
C GLU A 147 18.36 9.46 3.23
N LYS A 148 18.69 8.27 3.69
CA LYS A 148 18.53 7.03 2.92
C LYS A 148 17.07 6.63 2.68
N CYS A 149 16.18 6.88 3.66
CA CYS A 149 14.79 6.43 3.61
C CYS A 149 13.81 7.48 3.07
N ASN A 150 14.21 8.77 2.98
CA ASN A 150 13.34 9.85 2.50
C ASN A 150 13.28 9.97 0.97
N VAL A 151 13.78 8.97 0.26
CA VAL A 151 13.62 8.88 -1.20
C VAL A 151 12.21 8.45 -1.56
N ASN A 152 11.71 8.94 -2.70
CA ASN A 152 10.37 8.57 -3.14
C ASN A 152 10.29 7.10 -3.52
N TYR A 153 9.30 6.39 -2.97
CA TYR A 153 9.10 4.96 -3.21
C TYR A 153 8.95 4.59 -4.68
N MET A 154 8.21 5.40 -5.43
CA MET A 154 7.93 5.12 -6.83
C MET A 154 9.16 5.37 -7.70
N GLU A 155 9.90 6.45 -7.44
CA GLU A 155 11.17 6.73 -8.12
C GLU A 155 12.14 5.57 -7.88
N ARG A 156 12.31 5.15 -6.61
CA ARG A 156 13.17 4.02 -6.25
C ARG A 156 12.75 2.72 -6.90
N THR A 157 11.45 2.43 -6.97
CA THR A 157 10.91 1.24 -7.62
C THR A 157 11.26 1.20 -9.12
N HIS A 158 11.18 2.33 -9.81
CA HIS A 158 11.55 2.43 -11.22
C HIS A 158 13.06 2.30 -11.44
N ASP A 159 13.87 2.91 -10.58
CA ASP A 159 15.34 2.78 -10.63
C ASP A 159 15.78 1.33 -10.52
N ILE A 160 15.25 0.58 -9.54
CA ILE A 160 15.57 -0.85 -9.36
C ILE A 160 15.14 -1.66 -10.58
N ALA A 161 14.00 -1.32 -11.17
CA ALA A 161 13.51 -1.99 -12.37
C ALA A 161 14.29 -1.61 -13.64
N GLY A 162 15.16 -0.60 -13.59
CA GLY A 162 15.87 -0.05 -14.74
C GLY A 162 14.92 0.56 -15.78
N LEU A 163 13.88 1.25 -15.31
CA LEU A 163 12.85 1.88 -16.14
C LEU A 163 12.84 3.40 -15.93
N PRO A 164 12.52 4.18 -16.98
CA PRO A 164 12.29 5.61 -16.80
C PRO A 164 11.09 5.82 -15.87
N TYR A 165 11.20 6.82 -14.99
CA TYR A 165 10.13 7.13 -14.07
C TYR A 165 8.87 7.62 -14.81
N LYS A 166 7.74 6.95 -14.51
CA LYS A 166 6.39 7.40 -14.85
C LYS A 166 5.46 7.01 -13.69
N PHE A 167 4.67 7.95 -13.17
CA PHE A 167 3.74 7.64 -12.08
C PHE A 167 2.42 7.10 -12.65
N LEU A 168 2.30 5.78 -12.69
CA LEU A 168 1.19 5.07 -13.32
C LEU A 168 0.55 3.97 -12.39
N PRO A 169 0.64 4.05 -11.05
CA PRO A 169 0.05 3.00 -10.22
C PRO A 169 -1.46 2.93 -10.44
N LYS A 170 -1.98 1.73 -10.62
CA LYS A 170 -3.39 1.55 -10.94
C LYS A 170 -3.94 0.22 -10.46
N PHE A 171 -5.12 0.26 -9.86
CA PHE A 171 -5.97 -0.90 -9.67
C PHE A 171 -6.94 -1.03 -10.85
N TYR A 172 -7.16 -2.24 -11.31
CA TYR A 172 -8.08 -2.53 -12.42
C TYR A 172 -9.29 -3.32 -11.91
N PRO A 173 -10.42 -2.66 -11.61
CA PRO A 173 -11.65 -3.33 -11.27
C PRO A 173 -12.29 -3.98 -12.50
N THR A 174 -12.95 -5.11 -12.31
CA THR A 174 -13.79 -5.75 -13.33
C THR A 174 -15.04 -4.91 -13.61
N GLN A 175 -15.68 -5.14 -14.77
CA GLN A 175 -16.93 -4.44 -15.12
C GLN A 175 -18.07 -4.74 -14.12
N GLU A 176 -18.05 -5.91 -13.49
CA GLU A 176 -19.03 -6.26 -12.46
C GLU A 176 -18.79 -5.46 -11.18
N GLU A 177 -17.54 -5.34 -10.72
CA GLU A 177 -17.16 -4.54 -9.55
C GLU A 177 -17.50 -3.06 -9.76
N ILE A 178 -17.25 -2.50 -10.95
CA ILE A 178 -17.65 -1.13 -11.31
C ILE A 178 -19.18 -0.96 -11.20
N ARG A 179 -19.95 -1.90 -11.78
CA ARG A 179 -21.42 -1.85 -11.67
C ARG A 179 -21.90 -1.98 -10.22
N LYS A 180 -21.26 -2.83 -9.42
CA LYS A 180 -21.53 -3.02 -7.98
C LYS A 180 -21.22 -1.74 -7.20
N ALA A 181 -20.09 -1.11 -7.43
CA ALA A 181 -19.71 0.16 -6.80
C ALA A 181 -20.72 1.27 -7.12
N ARG A 182 -21.09 1.44 -8.39
CA ARG A 182 -22.12 2.41 -8.80
C ARG A 182 -23.48 2.15 -8.16
N ARG A 183 -23.90 0.88 -8.02
CA ARG A 183 -25.14 0.52 -7.31
C ARG A 183 -25.07 0.86 -5.83
N LYS A 184 -23.92 0.60 -5.18
CA LYS A 184 -23.69 0.97 -3.78
C LYS A 184 -23.76 2.50 -3.60
N ARG A 185 -23.09 3.27 -4.48
CA ARG A 185 -23.11 4.74 -4.46
C ARG A 185 -24.53 5.31 -4.60
N LYS A 186 -25.34 4.77 -5.52
CA LYS A 186 -26.76 5.20 -5.72
C LYS A 186 -27.66 5.00 -4.48
N LYS A 187 -27.33 4.06 -3.61
CA LYS A 187 -28.08 3.85 -2.35
C LYS A 187 -27.78 4.93 -1.31
N ILE A 188 -26.65 5.61 -1.41
CA ILE A 188 -26.27 6.72 -0.55
C ILE A 188 -26.89 7.99 -1.13
N LYS A 189 -27.82 8.60 -0.37
CA LYS A 189 -28.66 9.71 -0.88
C LYS A 189 -27.95 11.08 -0.86
N SER A 190 -26.86 11.20 -0.12
CA SER A 190 -26.11 12.45 -0.02
C SER A 190 -25.46 12.82 -1.35
N LYS A 191 -25.35 14.12 -1.60
CA LYS A 191 -24.67 14.66 -2.78
C LYS A 191 -23.22 14.22 -2.81
N HIS A 192 -22.52 14.33 -1.67
CA HIS A 192 -21.11 14.01 -1.53
C HIS A 192 -20.90 12.75 -0.68
N VAL A 193 -19.93 11.94 -1.08
CA VAL A 193 -19.52 10.75 -0.35
C VAL A 193 -18.02 10.79 -0.09
N ILE A 194 -17.68 10.73 1.18
CA ILE A 194 -16.31 10.62 1.68
C ILE A 194 -16.06 9.16 2.04
N LEU A 195 -15.03 8.54 1.42
CA LEU A 195 -14.55 7.26 1.88
C LEU A 195 -13.42 7.45 2.88
N TRP A 196 -13.56 6.88 4.06
CA TRP A 196 -12.55 6.93 5.12
C TRP A 196 -11.94 5.55 5.37
N ALA A 197 -10.66 5.38 5.05
CA ALA A 197 -9.87 4.23 5.46
C ALA A 197 -9.43 4.44 6.92
N LEU A 198 -9.99 3.66 7.84
CA LEU A 198 -9.85 3.89 9.29
C LEU A 198 -8.46 3.58 9.84
N SER A 199 -7.77 2.61 9.25
CA SER A 199 -6.45 2.19 9.69
C SER A 199 -5.66 1.57 8.52
N GLY A 200 -4.41 1.25 8.79
CA GLY A 200 -3.52 0.47 7.91
C GLY A 200 -2.96 -0.74 8.63
N SER A 201 -1.87 -1.30 8.11
CA SER A 201 -1.21 -2.51 8.63
C SER A 201 -0.55 -2.34 10.01
N SER A 202 -0.68 -1.19 10.66
CA SER A 202 -0.01 -0.91 11.93
C SER A 202 -0.79 0.08 12.78
N VAL A 203 -0.72 -0.09 14.10
CA VAL A 203 -1.46 0.70 15.09
C VAL A 203 -1.16 2.20 15.05
N HIS A 204 0.04 2.61 14.62
CA HIS A 204 0.37 4.03 14.48
C HIS A 204 -0.36 4.69 13.28
N LYS A 205 -1.05 3.92 12.48
CA LYS A 205 -1.88 4.41 11.37
C LYS A 205 -3.34 4.63 11.77
N VAL A 206 -3.71 4.40 13.03
CA VAL A 206 -5.04 4.76 13.54
C VAL A 206 -5.05 6.25 13.89
N TYR A 207 -5.93 7.00 13.25
CA TYR A 207 -6.12 8.41 13.57
C TYR A 207 -7.12 8.57 14.72
N PRO A 208 -6.70 9.05 15.91
CA PRO A 208 -7.54 9.00 17.09
C PRO A 208 -8.70 10.02 17.08
N TRP A 209 -8.64 11.05 16.23
CA TRP A 209 -9.65 12.09 16.14
C TRP A 209 -10.69 11.86 15.05
N THR A 210 -10.80 10.63 14.53
CA THR A 210 -11.74 10.27 13.46
C THR A 210 -13.18 10.69 13.78
N ASP A 211 -13.68 10.38 14.98
CA ASP A 211 -15.03 10.70 15.41
C ASP A 211 -15.26 12.19 15.51
N ALA A 212 -14.30 12.94 16.03
CA ALA A 212 -14.37 14.39 16.14
C ALA A 212 -14.49 15.06 14.76
N VAL A 213 -13.66 14.60 13.78
CA VAL A 213 -13.69 15.12 12.42
C VAL A 213 -14.99 14.76 11.71
N MET A 214 -15.42 13.49 11.78
CA MET A 214 -16.66 13.05 11.15
C MET A 214 -17.87 13.77 11.72
N SER A 215 -17.96 13.87 13.05
CA SER A 215 -19.04 14.59 13.75
C SER A 215 -19.11 16.05 13.30
N ARG A 216 -17.97 16.74 13.26
CA ARG A 216 -17.91 18.14 12.84
C ARG A 216 -18.43 18.33 11.42
N ILE A 217 -17.95 17.51 10.47
CA ILE A 217 -18.38 17.60 9.06
C ILE A 217 -19.89 17.31 8.94
N LEU A 218 -20.41 16.30 9.64
CA LEU A 218 -21.85 15.96 9.60
C LEU A 218 -22.73 17.04 10.24
N MET A 219 -22.21 17.80 11.18
CA MET A 219 -22.92 18.97 11.74
C MET A 219 -22.96 20.12 10.75
N ASP A 220 -21.85 20.42 10.09
CA ASP A 220 -21.70 21.57 9.19
C ASP A 220 -22.36 21.32 7.82
N ARG A 221 -22.42 20.07 7.35
CA ARG A 221 -22.90 19.67 6.01
C ARG A 221 -23.97 18.58 6.10
N LYS A 222 -25.17 18.88 5.61
CA LYS A 222 -26.29 17.91 5.56
C LYS A 222 -26.28 17.03 4.32
N ASP A 223 -25.53 17.41 3.31
CA ASP A 223 -25.41 16.77 2.00
C ASP A 223 -24.20 15.82 1.88
N VAL A 224 -23.56 15.48 3.00
CA VAL A 224 -22.39 14.61 3.08
C VAL A 224 -22.74 13.27 3.74
N SER A 225 -22.18 12.19 3.23
CA SER A 225 -22.13 10.87 3.90
C SER A 225 -20.72 10.34 3.93
N PHE A 226 -20.43 9.58 4.98
CA PHE A 226 -19.21 8.80 5.10
C PHE A 226 -19.46 7.34 4.75
N VAL A 227 -18.46 6.72 4.12
CA VAL A 227 -18.29 5.26 4.00
C VAL A 227 -16.99 4.93 4.70
N THR A 228 -17.05 4.24 5.83
CA THR A 228 -15.86 3.80 6.57
C THR A 228 -15.46 2.41 6.14
N VAL A 229 -14.16 2.18 5.96
CA VAL A 229 -13.58 0.90 5.52
C VAL A 229 -12.34 0.55 6.33
N GLY A 230 -12.09 -0.74 6.47
CA GLY A 230 -10.97 -1.32 7.17
C GLY A 230 -11.14 -2.83 7.27
N ASP A 231 -10.26 -3.49 8.01
CA ASP A 231 -10.41 -4.89 8.40
C ASP A 231 -11.49 -5.07 9.48
N GLU A 232 -11.66 -6.29 9.98
CA GLU A 232 -12.63 -6.59 11.04
C GLU A 232 -12.35 -5.81 12.34
N LEU A 233 -11.08 -5.59 12.69
CA LEU A 233 -10.70 -4.85 13.89
C LEU A 233 -11.10 -3.38 13.78
N CYS A 234 -11.07 -2.82 12.59
CA CYS A 234 -11.56 -1.45 12.34
C CYS A 234 -13.06 -1.30 12.64
N GLY A 235 -13.82 -2.40 12.74
CA GLY A 235 -15.19 -2.37 13.21
C GLY A 235 -15.35 -1.81 14.62
N LEU A 236 -14.30 -1.89 15.46
CA LEU A 236 -14.27 -1.25 16.79
C LEU A 236 -14.26 0.29 16.70
N LEU A 237 -13.67 0.84 15.65
CA LEU A 237 -13.66 2.28 15.37
C LEU A 237 -14.98 2.78 14.77
N GLU A 238 -15.88 1.87 14.42
CA GLU A 238 -17.22 2.19 13.89
C GLU A 238 -18.31 2.17 14.96
N VAL A 239 -17.97 1.76 16.19
CA VAL A 239 -18.92 1.70 17.31
C VAL A 239 -19.43 3.10 17.64
N GLY A 240 -20.76 3.23 17.82
CA GLY A 240 -21.41 4.51 18.07
C GLY A 240 -22.01 5.19 16.82
N TRP A 241 -21.63 4.74 15.62
CA TRP A 241 -22.13 5.30 14.37
C TRP A 241 -23.36 4.57 13.79
N GLU A 242 -23.84 3.51 14.41
CA GLU A 242 -24.89 2.61 13.90
C GLU A 242 -26.22 3.34 13.66
N LYS A 243 -26.48 4.42 14.40
CA LYS A 243 -27.73 5.19 14.31
C LYS A 243 -27.64 6.37 13.34
N GLU A 244 -26.45 6.79 12.94
CA GLU A 244 -26.27 7.90 11.98
C GLU A 244 -26.40 7.37 10.54
N LYS A 245 -27.53 7.66 9.90
CA LYS A 245 -27.86 7.18 8.55
C LYS A 245 -26.89 7.65 7.46
N ARG A 246 -26.11 8.70 7.72
CA ARG A 246 -25.11 9.25 6.82
C ARG A 246 -23.72 8.63 7.01
N VAL A 247 -23.58 7.70 7.95
CA VAL A 247 -22.35 6.91 8.12
C VAL A 247 -22.63 5.45 7.75
N VAL A 248 -21.96 4.98 6.73
CA VAL A 248 -22.12 3.64 6.16
C VAL A 248 -20.91 2.80 6.53
N THR A 249 -21.03 2.06 7.63
CA THR A 249 -19.92 1.24 8.18
C THR A 249 -19.69 -0.02 7.36
N LYS A 250 -18.46 -0.22 6.86
CA LYS A 250 -18.08 -1.32 5.95
C LYS A 250 -16.81 -2.07 6.35
N SER A 251 -16.18 -1.75 7.47
CA SER A 251 -15.03 -2.50 7.97
C SER A 251 -15.38 -3.98 8.14
N GLY A 252 -14.51 -4.89 7.67
CA GLY A 252 -14.73 -6.33 7.67
C GLY A 252 -15.89 -6.84 6.78
N LYS A 253 -16.66 -5.94 6.14
CA LYS A 253 -17.86 -6.31 5.36
C LYS A 253 -17.68 -6.22 3.85
N TRP A 254 -16.76 -5.37 3.39
CA TRP A 254 -16.39 -5.28 1.98
C TRP A 254 -15.08 -6.00 1.75
N SER A 255 -14.99 -6.69 0.62
CA SER A 255 -13.70 -7.19 0.15
C SER A 255 -12.79 -6.02 -0.21
N VAL A 256 -11.49 -6.29 -0.28
CA VAL A 256 -10.50 -5.32 -0.76
C VAL A 256 -10.90 -4.78 -2.13
N ARG A 257 -11.25 -5.66 -3.07
CA ARG A 257 -11.65 -5.28 -4.43
C ARG A 257 -12.92 -4.43 -4.47
N ASP A 258 -13.92 -4.74 -3.61
CA ASP A 258 -15.13 -3.92 -3.47
C ASP A 258 -14.81 -2.49 -2.98
N THR A 259 -13.87 -2.38 -2.06
CA THR A 259 -13.39 -1.10 -1.52
C THR A 259 -12.66 -0.31 -2.60
N LEU A 260 -11.71 -0.93 -3.30
CA LEU A 260 -10.92 -0.27 -4.33
C LEU A 260 -11.77 0.16 -5.54
N ALA A 261 -12.74 -0.68 -5.94
CA ALA A 261 -13.67 -0.31 -7.01
C ALA A 261 -14.59 0.85 -6.61
N PHE A 262 -14.85 1.05 -5.32
CA PHE A 262 -15.70 2.14 -4.85
C PHE A 262 -14.98 3.50 -4.86
N LEU A 263 -13.65 3.54 -4.93
CA LEU A 263 -12.87 4.78 -5.01
C LEU A 263 -13.27 5.67 -6.20
N ASP A 264 -13.61 5.08 -7.34
CA ASP A 264 -14.02 5.81 -8.55
C ASP A 264 -15.35 6.56 -8.41
N VAL A 265 -16.10 6.31 -7.35
CA VAL A 265 -17.43 6.92 -7.13
C VAL A 265 -17.50 7.75 -5.85
N CYS A 266 -16.36 7.98 -5.20
CA CYS A 266 -16.24 8.87 -4.05
C CYS A 266 -15.81 10.27 -4.49
N ASP A 267 -16.18 11.28 -3.70
CA ASP A 267 -15.75 12.66 -3.91
C ASP A 267 -14.42 12.96 -3.21
N VAL A 268 -14.24 12.41 -2.01
CA VAL A 268 -13.02 12.55 -1.21
C VAL A 268 -12.65 11.20 -0.59
N VAL A 269 -11.36 10.90 -0.55
CA VAL A 269 -10.80 9.73 0.14
C VAL A 269 -9.90 10.21 1.27
N VAL A 270 -10.15 9.74 2.48
CA VAL A 270 -9.43 10.14 3.70
C VAL A 270 -8.82 8.91 4.35
N GLY A 271 -7.65 9.04 4.88
CA GLY A 271 -7.04 7.97 5.68
C GLY A 271 -5.55 8.15 5.90
N PRO A 272 -4.96 7.26 6.69
CA PRO A 272 -3.51 7.20 6.85
C PRO A 272 -2.84 6.58 5.62
N GLU A 273 -1.54 6.36 5.71
CA GLU A 273 -0.71 5.70 4.69
C GLU A 273 -1.14 4.24 4.46
N THR A 274 -2.12 4.02 3.61
CA THR A 274 -2.72 2.70 3.35
C THR A 274 -2.76 2.34 1.88
N GLY A 275 -2.98 1.05 1.60
CA GLY A 275 -3.21 0.60 0.22
C GLY A 275 -4.42 1.24 -0.44
N VAL A 276 -5.45 1.62 0.32
CA VAL A 276 -6.64 2.34 -0.18
C VAL A 276 -6.22 3.71 -0.73
N LEU A 277 -5.41 4.46 0.02
CA LEU A 277 -4.91 5.77 -0.41
C LEU A 277 -3.92 5.64 -1.59
N ASN A 278 -3.06 4.60 -1.58
CA ASN A 278 -2.20 4.29 -2.73
C ASN A 278 -3.03 4.02 -4.00
N ALA A 279 -4.12 3.26 -3.89
CA ALA A 279 -5.00 2.98 -5.04
C ALA A 279 -5.72 4.24 -5.54
N ALA A 280 -6.04 5.18 -4.64
CA ALA A 280 -6.64 6.45 -5.01
C ALA A 280 -5.65 7.45 -5.63
N SER A 281 -4.34 7.22 -5.51
CA SER A 281 -3.27 8.20 -5.80
C SER A 281 -3.33 8.84 -7.19
N THR A 282 -3.82 8.11 -8.20
CA THR A 282 -3.96 8.58 -9.59
C THR A 282 -5.37 9.03 -9.96
N LEU A 283 -6.35 8.81 -9.07
CA LEU A 283 -7.74 9.18 -9.30
C LEU A 283 -7.96 10.69 -9.13
N ASP A 284 -9.02 11.20 -9.77
CA ASP A 284 -9.33 12.63 -9.74
C ASP A 284 -10.01 13.10 -8.45
N CYS A 285 -10.57 12.18 -7.64
CA CYS A 285 -11.08 12.52 -6.33
C CYS A 285 -9.98 13.12 -5.44
N HIS A 286 -10.33 13.99 -4.52
CA HIS A 286 -9.37 14.54 -3.56
C HIS A 286 -8.94 13.48 -2.52
N LYS A 287 -7.66 13.48 -2.13
CA LYS A 287 -7.12 12.63 -1.07
C LYS A 287 -6.60 13.49 0.07
N THR A 288 -7.10 13.24 1.28
CA THR A 288 -6.55 13.75 2.53
C THR A 288 -5.76 12.63 3.19
N VAL A 289 -4.44 12.70 3.13
CA VAL A 289 -3.54 11.66 3.64
C VAL A 289 -2.95 12.10 4.97
N MET A 290 -3.16 11.30 6.00
CA MET A 290 -2.56 11.51 7.32
C MET A 290 -1.25 10.74 7.39
N LEU A 291 -0.13 11.47 7.42
CA LEU A 291 1.21 10.91 7.45
C LEU A 291 1.60 10.50 8.88
N SER A 292 2.17 9.31 9.03
CA SER A 292 2.63 8.80 10.32
C SER A 292 4.13 8.51 10.34
N HIS A 293 4.62 7.64 9.46
CA HIS A 293 6.03 7.27 9.40
C HIS A 293 6.74 7.73 8.11
N SER A 294 5.99 8.05 7.08
CA SER A 294 6.52 8.58 5.82
C SER A 294 6.35 10.09 5.74
N SER A 295 7.16 10.73 4.90
CA SER A 295 7.00 12.12 4.53
C SER A 295 6.16 12.26 3.25
N HIS A 296 5.76 13.48 2.94
CA HIS A 296 5.20 13.83 1.63
C HIS A 296 6.16 13.45 0.49
N GLU A 297 7.44 13.79 0.62
CA GLU A 297 8.47 13.48 -0.38
C GLU A 297 8.59 11.98 -0.63
N ASN A 298 8.64 11.20 0.43
CA ASN A 298 8.81 9.76 0.36
C ASN A 298 7.58 9.03 -0.22
N LEU A 299 6.35 9.47 0.10
CA LEU A 299 5.13 8.73 -0.25
C LEU A 299 4.31 9.41 -1.35
N SER A 300 3.84 10.61 -1.09
CA SER A 300 2.72 11.22 -1.83
C SER A 300 3.10 12.32 -2.80
N LYS A 301 4.39 12.59 -3.00
CA LYS A 301 4.95 13.63 -3.90
C LYS A 301 4.28 13.69 -5.27
N HIS A 302 3.96 12.54 -5.83
CA HIS A 302 3.43 12.42 -7.19
C HIS A 302 1.92 12.13 -7.23
N TRP A 303 1.25 12.12 -6.10
CA TRP A 303 -0.18 11.83 -6.05
C TRP A 303 -0.99 13.03 -6.55
N LYS A 304 -1.99 12.77 -7.38
CA LYS A 304 -2.90 13.81 -7.87
C LYS A 304 -3.83 14.29 -6.77
N ASN A 305 -4.22 15.58 -6.80
CA ASN A 305 -5.27 16.15 -5.94
C ASN A 305 -5.17 15.67 -4.49
N THR A 306 -4.01 15.87 -3.87
CA THR A 306 -3.70 15.30 -2.56
C THR A 306 -3.20 16.37 -1.61
N THR A 307 -3.73 16.37 -0.39
CA THR A 307 -3.18 17.07 0.76
C THR A 307 -2.59 16.05 1.72
N SER A 308 -1.32 16.21 2.05
CA SER A 308 -0.62 15.39 3.04
C SER A 308 -0.50 16.16 4.35
N LEU A 309 -1.09 15.62 5.42
CA LEU A 309 -1.09 16.22 6.75
C LEU A 309 -0.19 15.42 7.67
N GLY A 310 0.81 16.07 8.23
CA GLY A 310 1.71 15.52 9.24
C GLY A 310 1.42 16.10 10.63
N PRO A 311 2.11 15.59 11.68
CA PRO A 311 2.00 16.13 13.03
C PRO A 311 2.51 17.58 13.10
N GLU A 312 1.82 18.41 13.88
CA GLU A 312 2.26 19.75 14.22
C GLU A 312 3.13 19.74 15.48
N ASP A 313 4.10 20.64 15.56
CA ASP A 313 4.97 20.84 16.72
C ASP A 313 5.57 19.55 17.32
N TYR A 314 5.96 18.63 16.43
CA TYR A 314 6.49 17.34 16.82
C TYR A 314 8.02 17.30 16.67
N PRO A 315 8.76 16.70 17.65
CA PRO A 315 10.21 16.63 17.57
C PRO A 315 10.71 15.99 16.28
N ASP A 316 11.56 16.66 15.53
CA ASP A 316 12.10 16.25 14.22
C ASP A 316 12.66 14.81 14.18
N TYR A 317 13.14 14.30 15.33
CA TYR A 317 13.69 12.96 15.43
C TYR A 317 12.67 11.81 15.37
N CYS A 318 11.36 12.08 15.44
CA CYS A 318 10.33 11.03 15.40
C CYS A 318 9.51 11.05 14.12
N PHE A 319 9.29 12.21 13.50
CA PHE A 319 8.52 12.30 12.27
C PHE A 319 9.30 13.08 11.19
N PRO A 320 9.41 12.53 9.96
CA PRO A 320 9.07 11.16 9.56
C PRO A 320 10.10 10.15 10.10
N CYS A 321 9.64 9.14 10.83
CA CYS A 321 10.56 8.20 11.46
C CYS A 321 11.03 7.08 10.51
N HIS A 322 10.40 6.92 9.36
CA HIS A 322 10.64 5.84 8.40
C HIS A 322 10.65 4.43 9.01
N LYS A 323 10.10 4.28 10.22
CA LYS A 323 9.98 2.98 10.89
C LYS A 323 8.94 2.15 10.19
N MET A 324 9.30 0.92 9.86
CA MET A 324 8.36 -0.04 9.32
C MET A 324 7.72 -0.83 10.45
N HIS A 325 6.41 -0.82 10.48
CA HIS A 325 5.52 -1.77 11.15
C HIS A 325 5.92 -2.30 12.54
N TYR A 326 6.71 -1.56 13.28
CA TYR A 326 6.97 -1.90 14.69
C TYR A 326 5.76 -1.48 15.50
N GLY A 327 5.21 -2.41 16.27
CA GLY A 327 4.07 -2.15 17.12
C GLY A 327 4.33 -1.05 18.16
N PHE A 328 3.37 -0.79 19.02
CA PHE A 328 3.44 0.27 20.05
C PHE A 328 4.67 0.26 20.96
N SER A 329 5.39 -0.86 21.06
CA SER A 329 6.61 -0.97 21.87
C SER A 329 7.68 0.06 21.51
N THR A 330 7.66 0.61 20.30
CA THR A 330 8.65 1.56 19.79
C THR A 330 8.11 2.95 19.50
N CYS A 331 6.78 3.14 19.53
CA CYS A 331 6.14 4.44 19.31
C CYS A 331 5.85 5.17 20.62
N ASN A 332 6.13 6.47 20.65
CA ASN A 332 5.64 7.33 21.73
C ASN A 332 4.12 7.40 21.64
N ARG A 333 3.45 7.20 22.78
CA ARG A 333 2.01 7.30 22.90
C ARG A 333 1.59 8.69 23.37
N ASP A 334 0.55 9.19 22.76
CA ASP A 334 -0.16 10.36 23.28
C ASP A 334 -0.95 9.96 24.53
N LYS A 335 -0.83 10.77 25.59
CA LYS A 335 -1.43 10.47 26.91
C LYS A 335 -2.96 10.64 26.92
N GLU A 336 -3.48 11.50 26.08
CA GLU A 336 -4.92 11.80 26.00
C GLU A 336 -5.66 10.72 25.21
N THR A 337 -5.13 10.35 24.05
CA THR A 337 -5.82 9.46 23.11
C THR A 337 -5.35 8.01 23.21
N GLY A 338 -4.19 7.75 23.80
CA GLY A 338 -3.53 6.43 23.79
C GLY A 338 -2.98 6.01 22.43
N GLY A 339 -3.21 6.80 21.39
CA GLY A 339 -2.72 6.57 20.04
C GLY A 339 -1.25 6.91 19.85
N ALA A 340 -0.70 6.66 18.65
CA ALA A 340 0.65 7.10 18.33
C ALA A 340 0.71 8.64 18.33
N MET A 341 1.76 9.19 18.95
CA MET A 341 1.91 10.62 19.12
C MET A 341 1.87 11.39 17.79
N CYS A 342 2.51 10.86 16.74
CA CYS A 342 2.48 11.50 15.41
C CYS A 342 1.06 11.61 14.85
N ALA A 343 0.24 10.57 14.98
CA ALA A 343 -1.15 10.58 14.54
C ALA A 343 -2.02 11.52 15.40
N ALA A 344 -1.82 11.51 16.72
CA ALA A 344 -2.55 12.36 17.65
C ALA A 344 -2.25 13.87 17.47
N LYS A 345 -1.05 14.20 16.99
CA LYS A 345 -0.61 15.58 16.70
C LYS A 345 -1.00 16.11 15.32
N ILE A 346 -1.65 15.31 14.49
CA ILE A 346 -2.29 15.84 13.28
C ILE A 346 -3.56 16.59 13.72
N ASN A 347 -3.58 17.89 13.50
CA ASN A 347 -4.67 18.75 13.96
C ASN A 347 -6.01 18.40 13.29
N PRO A 348 -7.05 17.98 14.03
CA PRO A 348 -8.35 17.62 13.45
C PRO A 348 -9.03 18.78 12.72
N LYS A 349 -8.76 20.03 13.10
CA LYS A 349 -9.28 21.20 12.39
C LYS A 349 -8.76 21.27 10.97
N ASN A 350 -7.46 21.01 10.75
CA ASN A 350 -6.87 21.03 9.41
C ASN A 350 -7.45 19.90 8.55
N VAL A 351 -7.74 18.73 9.12
CA VAL A 351 -8.40 17.64 8.42
C VAL A 351 -9.81 18.03 7.98
N VAL A 352 -10.58 18.65 8.88
CA VAL A 352 -11.94 19.16 8.57
C VAL A 352 -11.88 20.21 7.46
N GLU A 353 -11.01 21.21 7.59
CA GLU A 353 -10.88 22.30 6.62
C GLU A 353 -10.47 21.79 5.23
N ASP A 354 -9.53 20.85 5.18
CA ASP A 354 -9.09 20.25 3.91
C ASP A 354 -10.25 19.51 3.23
N ILE A 355 -10.94 18.65 3.96
CA ILE A 355 -12.07 17.90 3.41
C ILE A 355 -13.17 18.86 2.93
N LEU A 356 -13.58 19.82 3.73
CA LEU A 356 -14.66 20.75 3.38
C LEU A 356 -14.33 21.62 2.16
N ARG A 357 -13.07 22.06 2.03
CA ARG A 357 -12.58 22.83 0.88
C ARG A 357 -12.70 22.07 -0.43
N ASN A 358 -12.58 20.74 -0.37
CA ASN A 358 -12.57 19.87 -1.54
C ASN A 358 -13.90 19.17 -1.83
N LEU A 359 -14.95 19.42 -1.05
CA LEU A 359 -16.33 19.03 -1.34
C LEU A 359 -17.01 20.13 -2.19
N LYS A 360 -16.91 20.03 -3.50
CA LYS A 360 -17.46 21.00 -4.46
C LYS A 360 -18.95 20.79 -4.73
#